data_7c3508fcd7b8ed31acebb3b9d6548a5a
#
_entry.id   7c3508fcd7b8ed31acebb3b9d6548a5a
#
_cell.length_a   1.000
_cell.length_b   1.000
_cell.length_c   1.000
_cell.angle_alpha   90.00
_cell.angle_beta   90.00
_cell.angle_gamma   90.00
#
_symmetry.space_group_name_H-M   'P 1'
#
loop_
_entity.id
_entity.type
_entity.pdbx_description
1 polymer ?
#
loop_
_entity_poly.entity_id
_entity_poly.type
_entity_poly.pdbx_seq_one_letter_code
_entity_poly.pdbx_strand_id
1 'polypeptide(L)'
;MRVIADHIRAISFSIADGQLPSNVKAGYVIRRILRRAVRYGYTFLGFNEPFLCRLVQQLADDMGSAYPELRDQQKLIESVIKEEEFAFLRTLDRGIRLMDDYLEKSADTKVINGKDAFVLYDTYGFPIDLTELIASEKGYTVDLEEFNAELQKQKDRARQATSNEFGDWIQYHNGEEEEFLGYDYTDIDGVSLIKQRTVKQKNKTMYQLVFDRTPFYAEMGGQIGDTGYIESESGEKINILNTIKENNLTIHIAERIPSDCSESFSLHVDAKRRLKITNNHTTTHLLDQALREVLGTHVEQKGSYVCPDYLRFDFSHFSKMTDEEIEKVEKRVNELIRANYPLEEKRDATMDEAKAMGAIALFGEKYGDKVRVVKFGKSVELCGGTHAKATGQIGMFMLLSEGAVAAGVRRIEAVTGEAAWMHTRAMAETLKNAKAFFNNTPDLGEAIRKVIDENTGYKKEIESFVQEKVARLAEKISQEAKEINGIKVVEFTQSMDPAMAKGVAGLLQKQMENFVLAAAFEYAEKPNLVLMYSQDLVAKGKNAGKDIREAAKSILGGGGGQPGLATAGGKNVAGLKDALAKLIELATA
;
A
#
# COMPACT_ATOMS: atom_id res chain seq x y z
N MET A 1 23.98 -28.55 1.24
CA MET A 1 23.25 -29.41 2.20
C MET A 1 23.52 -29.03 3.66
N ARG A 2 24.77 -29.10 4.19
CA ARG A 2 25.06 -28.79 5.62
C ARG A 2 24.56 -27.40 6.05
N VAL A 3 24.75 -26.37 5.23
CA VAL A 3 24.27 -25.01 5.50
C VAL A 3 22.74 -24.95 5.65
N ILE A 4 22.01 -25.64 4.79
CA ILE A 4 20.53 -25.69 4.85
C ILE A 4 20.07 -26.39 6.13
N ALA A 5 20.68 -27.53 6.48
CA ALA A 5 20.36 -28.31 7.69
C ALA A 5 20.67 -27.54 9.00
N ASP A 6 21.79 -26.80 9.03
CA ASP A 6 22.12 -25.96 10.19
C ASP A 6 21.19 -24.74 10.29
N HIS A 7 20.90 -24.12 9.16
CA HIS A 7 20.08 -22.91 9.13
C HIS A 7 18.61 -23.18 9.46
N ILE A 8 18.01 -24.29 8.94
CA ILE A 8 16.63 -24.64 9.29
C ILE A 8 16.46 -24.85 10.79
N ARG A 9 17.43 -25.51 11.43
CA ARG A 9 17.44 -25.68 12.88
C ARG A 9 17.45 -24.32 13.59
N ALA A 10 18.44 -23.47 13.30
CA ALA A 10 18.58 -22.16 13.95
C ALA A 10 17.31 -21.29 13.76
N ILE A 11 16.74 -21.26 12.56
CA ILE A 11 15.53 -20.50 12.24
C ILE A 11 14.33 -21.05 13.02
N SER A 12 14.11 -22.36 12.99
CA SER A 12 12.97 -23.00 13.64
C SER A 12 12.94 -22.80 15.14
N PHE A 13 14.07 -22.97 15.82
CA PHE A 13 14.18 -22.70 17.25
C PHE A 13 13.96 -21.22 17.57
N SER A 14 14.54 -20.31 16.79
CA SER A 14 14.31 -18.88 16.99
C SER A 14 12.84 -18.49 16.85
N ILE A 15 12.12 -19.06 15.87
CA ILE A 15 10.68 -18.82 15.69
C ILE A 15 9.89 -19.44 16.85
N ALA A 16 10.24 -20.64 17.30
CA ALA A 16 9.62 -21.27 18.46
C ALA A 16 9.78 -20.44 19.74
N ASP A 17 10.91 -19.75 19.89
CA ASP A 17 11.18 -18.80 20.98
C ASP A 17 10.51 -17.42 20.77
N GLY A 18 9.63 -17.27 19.77
CA GLY A 18 8.88 -16.03 19.49
C GLY A 18 9.65 -14.99 18.67
N GLN A 19 10.87 -15.30 18.19
CA GLN A 19 11.65 -14.37 17.38
C GLN A 19 11.35 -14.55 15.89
N LEU A 20 10.50 -13.66 15.33
CA LEU A 20 10.15 -13.70 13.91
C LEU A 20 11.17 -12.99 13.01
N PRO A 21 11.37 -13.43 11.75
CA PRO A 21 12.17 -12.70 10.77
C PRO A 21 11.65 -11.26 10.59
N SER A 22 12.55 -10.28 10.64
CA SER A 22 12.20 -8.86 10.48
C SER A 22 13.34 -8.04 9.84
N ASN A 23 13.14 -6.73 9.69
CA ASN A 23 14.18 -5.83 9.16
C ASN A 23 15.12 -5.26 10.23
N VAL A 24 14.86 -5.55 11.51
CA VAL A 24 15.58 -4.92 12.63
C VAL A 24 15.96 -5.95 13.71
N LYS A 25 16.97 -5.61 14.51
CA LYS A 25 17.39 -6.37 15.71
C LYS A 25 17.62 -7.87 15.43
N ALA A 26 17.20 -8.73 16.36
CA ALA A 26 17.36 -10.19 16.25
C ALA A 26 16.65 -10.77 15.02
N GLY A 27 15.46 -10.27 14.68
CA GLY A 27 14.69 -10.74 13.51
C GLY A 27 15.41 -10.50 12.18
N TYR A 28 16.25 -9.46 12.07
CA TYR A 28 17.11 -9.23 10.91
C TYR A 28 18.14 -10.36 10.74
N VAL A 29 18.73 -10.84 11.83
CA VAL A 29 19.69 -11.94 11.80
C VAL A 29 19.01 -13.23 11.32
N ILE A 30 17.83 -13.54 11.85
CA ILE A 30 17.04 -14.72 11.46
C ILE A 30 16.69 -14.65 9.97
N ARG A 31 16.19 -13.50 9.50
CA ARG A 31 15.88 -13.27 8.08
C ARG A 31 17.10 -13.46 7.18
N ARG A 32 18.26 -12.97 7.60
CA ARG A 32 19.52 -13.10 6.87
C ARG A 32 19.94 -14.58 6.73
N ILE A 33 19.85 -15.35 7.81
CA ILE A 33 20.15 -16.79 7.82
C ILE A 33 19.19 -17.54 6.89
N LEU A 34 17.89 -17.21 6.95
CA LEU A 34 16.86 -17.80 6.10
C LEU A 34 17.13 -17.51 4.62
N ARG A 35 17.33 -16.26 4.24
CA ARG A 35 17.62 -15.86 2.86
C ARG A 35 18.89 -16.52 2.31
N ARG A 36 19.89 -16.68 3.15
CA ARG A 36 21.11 -17.43 2.80
C ARG A 36 20.78 -18.89 2.45
N ALA A 37 19.98 -19.57 3.27
CA ALA A 37 19.57 -20.96 3.00
C ALA A 37 18.75 -21.07 1.72
N VAL A 38 17.79 -20.16 1.50
CA VAL A 38 16.96 -20.11 0.29
C VAL A 38 17.82 -19.92 -0.97
N ARG A 39 18.78 -18.99 -0.93
CA ARG A 39 19.70 -18.78 -2.05
C ARG A 39 20.52 -20.06 -2.36
N TYR A 40 21.01 -20.75 -1.34
CA TYR A 40 21.74 -22.01 -1.57
C TYR A 40 20.86 -23.08 -2.23
N GLY A 41 19.60 -23.18 -1.82
CA GLY A 41 18.62 -24.07 -2.46
C GLY A 41 18.37 -23.69 -3.92
N TYR A 42 18.16 -22.41 -4.17
CA TYR A 42 17.92 -21.88 -5.52
C TYR A 42 19.15 -22.09 -6.44
N THR A 43 20.32 -21.61 -6.03
CA THR A 43 21.50 -21.57 -6.88
C THR A 43 22.12 -22.95 -7.13
N PHE A 44 22.18 -23.82 -6.11
CA PHE A 44 22.93 -25.09 -6.19
C PHE A 44 22.06 -26.33 -6.29
N LEU A 45 20.76 -26.24 -5.91
CA LEU A 45 19.85 -27.40 -5.92
C LEU A 45 18.70 -27.21 -6.91
N GLY A 46 18.58 -26.02 -7.54
CA GLY A 46 17.56 -25.71 -8.54
C GLY A 46 16.14 -25.55 -7.97
N PHE A 47 16.01 -25.28 -6.67
CA PHE A 47 14.70 -25.06 -6.05
C PHE A 47 14.21 -23.64 -6.33
N ASN A 48 13.15 -23.52 -7.12
CA ASN A 48 12.50 -22.26 -7.47
C ASN A 48 11.17 -22.02 -6.75
N GLU A 49 10.78 -22.93 -5.86
CA GLU A 49 9.61 -22.85 -4.99
C GLU A 49 10.03 -22.96 -3.51
N PRO A 50 9.19 -22.54 -2.54
CA PRO A 50 9.45 -22.72 -1.13
C PRO A 50 9.73 -24.20 -0.78
N PHE A 51 10.89 -24.48 -0.23
CA PHE A 51 11.35 -25.83 0.11
C PHE A 51 11.79 -25.97 1.57
N LEU A 52 12.35 -24.90 2.16
CA LEU A 52 12.91 -24.92 3.51
C LEU A 52 11.81 -25.19 4.54
N CYS A 53 10.62 -24.60 4.33
CA CYS A 53 9.45 -24.85 5.18
C CYS A 53 9.06 -26.34 5.26
N ARG A 54 9.31 -27.12 4.20
CA ARG A 54 9.01 -28.56 4.17
C ARG A 54 9.95 -29.38 5.06
N LEU A 55 11.11 -28.84 5.44
CA LEU A 55 12.07 -29.48 6.32
C LEU A 55 11.70 -29.34 7.81
N VAL A 56 10.78 -28.48 8.14
CA VAL A 56 10.33 -28.26 9.53
C VAL A 56 9.68 -29.50 10.11
N GLN A 57 8.88 -30.22 9.32
CA GLN A 57 8.26 -31.49 9.73
C GLN A 57 9.36 -32.48 10.16
N GLN A 58 10.40 -32.69 9.33
CA GLN A 58 11.48 -33.58 9.65
C GLN A 58 12.24 -33.19 10.92
N LEU A 59 12.47 -31.85 11.09
CA LEU A 59 13.11 -31.34 12.30
C LEU A 59 12.28 -31.60 13.55
N ALA A 60 10.95 -31.42 13.46
CA ALA A 60 10.00 -31.67 14.55
C ALA A 60 9.93 -33.17 14.88
N ASP A 61 10.07 -34.07 13.89
CA ASP A 61 10.13 -35.52 14.10
C ASP A 61 11.42 -35.93 14.79
N ASP A 62 12.56 -35.39 14.36
CA ASP A 62 13.88 -35.72 14.87
C ASP A 62 14.15 -35.15 16.27
N MET A 63 13.72 -33.91 16.55
CA MET A 63 14.09 -33.18 17.76
C MET A 63 12.91 -32.87 18.70
N GLY A 64 11.67 -32.94 18.25
CA GLY A 64 10.50 -32.56 19.02
C GLY A 64 10.15 -33.45 20.20
N SER A 65 10.86 -34.59 20.41
CA SER A 65 10.77 -35.37 21.64
C SER A 65 11.56 -34.71 22.80
N ALA A 66 12.67 -34.04 22.48
CA ALA A 66 13.51 -33.33 23.44
C ALA A 66 13.10 -31.84 23.55
N TYR A 67 12.50 -31.30 22.51
CA TYR A 67 12.09 -29.90 22.37
C TYR A 67 10.62 -29.81 21.92
N PRO A 68 9.64 -29.99 22.83
CA PRO A 68 8.21 -30.06 22.50
C PRO A 68 7.69 -28.84 21.75
N GLU A 69 8.26 -27.66 21.98
CA GLU A 69 7.92 -26.39 21.33
C GLU A 69 8.02 -26.44 19.81
N LEU A 70 8.89 -27.27 19.24
CA LEU A 70 8.99 -27.49 17.80
C LEU A 70 7.75 -28.17 17.23
N ARG A 71 7.13 -29.09 18.00
CA ARG A 71 5.88 -29.76 17.60
C ARG A 71 4.67 -28.87 17.83
N ASP A 72 4.63 -28.22 18.99
CA ASP A 72 3.51 -27.37 19.39
C ASP A 72 3.35 -26.18 18.43
N GLN A 73 4.47 -25.65 17.92
CA GLN A 73 4.47 -24.50 17.02
C GLN A 73 4.82 -24.84 15.56
N GLN A 74 4.84 -26.12 15.18
CA GLN A 74 5.26 -26.57 13.85
C GLN A 74 4.56 -25.81 12.72
N LYS A 75 3.23 -25.68 12.77
CA LYS A 75 2.45 -24.99 11.75
C LYS A 75 2.83 -23.51 11.64
N LEU A 76 3.10 -22.85 12.76
CA LEU A 76 3.56 -21.47 12.79
C LEU A 76 4.93 -21.36 12.11
N ILE A 77 5.89 -22.21 12.50
CA ILE A 77 7.25 -22.22 11.95
C ILE A 77 7.22 -22.45 10.44
N GLU A 78 6.47 -23.46 9.97
CA GLU A 78 6.29 -23.74 8.55
C GLU A 78 5.73 -22.54 7.78
N SER A 79 4.69 -21.89 8.32
CA SER A 79 4.04 -20.75 7.68
C SER A 79 4.95 -19.53 7.60
N VAL A 80 5.65 -19.20 8.69
CA VAL A 80 6.60 -18.07 8.73
C VAL A 80 7.74 -18.28 7.73
N ILE A 81 8.34 -19.47 7.71
CA ILE A 81 9.42 -19.78 6.78
C ILE A 81 8.92 -19.72 5.34
N LYS A 82 7.77 -20.31 5.04
CA LYS A 82 7.17 -20.35 3.71
C LYS A 82 6.93 -18.95 3.14
N GLU A 83 6.37 -18.05 3.94
CA GLU A 83 6.10 -16.66 3.51
C GLU A 83 7.40 -15.88 3.24
N GLU A 84 8.42 -16.01 4.10
CA GLU A 84 9.72 -15.40 3.86
C GLU A 84 10.43 -15.98 2.62
N GLU A 85 10.37 -17.31 2.41
CA GLU A 85 10.87 -17.96 1.20
C GLU A 85 10.16 -17.41 -0.04
N PHE A 86 8.84 -17.38 -0.03
CA PHE A 86 8.02 -16.92 -1.15
C PHE A 86 8.32 -15.47 -1.48
N ALA A 87 8.35 -14.59 -0.45
CA ALA A 87 8.66 -13.18 -0.63
C ALA A 87 10.06 -12.96 -1.21
N PHE A 88 11.04 -13.72 -0.76
CA PHE A 88 12.43 -13.59 -1.24
C PHE A 88 12.62 -14.19 -2.64
N LEU A 89 12.05 -15.36 -2.93
CA LEU A 89 12.14 -15.99 -4.25
C LEU A 89 11.58 -15.09 -5.37
N ARG A 90 10.55 -14.30 -5.11
CA ARG A 90 10.00 -13.33 -6.07
C ARG A 90 11.00 -12.28 -6.53
N THR A 91 11.96 -11.90 -5.69
CA THR A 91 12.98 -10.89 -5.99
C THR A 91 14.34 -11.49 -6.28
N LEU A 92 14.57 -12.74 -5.88
CA LEU A 92 15.88 -13.41 -5.93
C LEU A 92 16.40 -13.56 -7.36
N ASP A 93 15.59 -14.07 -8.28
CA ASP A 93 15.98 -14.26 -9.69
C ASP A 93 16.43 -12.93 -10.33
N ARG A 94 15.63 -11.87 -10.16
CA ARG A 94 15.95 -10.55 -10.68
C ARG A 94 17.19 -9.95 -10.01
N GLY A 95 17.32 -10.14 -8.69
CA GLY A 95 18.47 -9.65 -7.94
C GLY A 95 19.78 -10.37 -8.35
N ILE A 96 19.73 -11.68 -8.61
CA ILE A 96 20.89 -12.43 -9.10
C ILE A 96 21.30 -11.94 -10.50
N ARG A 97 20.36 -11.75 -11.42
CA ARG A 97 20.65 -11.19 -12.77
C ARG A 97 21.29 -9.80 -12.69
N LEU A 98 20.74 -8.94 -11.84
CA LEU A 98 21.29 -7.60 -11.64
C LEU A 98 22.67 -7.65 -11.01
N MET A 99 22.91 -8.61 -10.11
CA MET A 99 24.23 -8.85 -9.53
C MET A 99 25.24 -9.30 -10.60
N ASP A 100 24.83 -10.17 -11.54
CA ASP A 100 25.67 -10.58 -12.66
C ASP A 100 26.02 -9.39 -13.58
N ASP A 101 25.04 -8.50 -13.90
CA ASP A 101 25.27 -7.26 -14.64
C ASP A 101 26.28 -6.34 -13.92
N TYR A 102 26.19 -6.22 -12.58
CA TYR A 102 27.13 -5.41 -11.79
C TYR A 102 28.53 -6.02 -11.74
N LEU A 103 28.65 -7.33 -11.69
CA LEU A 103 29.93 -8.02 -11.78
C LEU A 103 30.59 -7.79 -13.14
N GLU A 104 29.82 -7.87 -14.23
CA GLU A 104 30.32 -7.59 -15.59
C GLU A 104 30.80 -6.13 -15.70
N LYS A 105 30.04 -5.17 -15.22
CA LYS A 105 30.43 -3.74 -15.20
C LYS A 105 31.69 -3.47 -14.38
N SER A 106 31.92 -4.27 -13.36
CA SER A 106 33.06 -4.15 -12.45
C SER A 106 34.24 -5.07 -12.81
N ALA A 107 34.27 -5.62 -14.03
CA ALA A 107 35.25 -6.61 -14.46
C ALA A 107 36.71 -6.12 -14.33
N ASP A 108 36.95 -4.82 -14.61
CA ASP A 108 38.28 -4.21 -14.57
C ASP A 108 38.76 -3.94 -13.15
N THR A 109 37.85 -3.46 -12.28
CA THR A 109 38.20 -3.05 -10.90
C THR A 109 38.09 -4.18 -9.89
N LYS A 110 37.32 -5.22 -10.19
CA LYS A 110 36.93 -6.29 -9.26
C LYS A 110 36.22 -5.79 -7.98
N VAL A 111 35.68 -4.56 -8.03
CA VAL A 111 34.97 -3.93 -6.90
C VAL A 111 33.60 -3.47 -7.39
N ILE A 112 32.55 -3.99 -6.80
CA ILE A 112 31.17 -3.53 -7.00
C ILE A 112 31.01 -2.22 -6.24
N ASN A 113 30.52 -1.16 -6.92
CA ASN A 113 30.34 0.13 -6.25
C ASN A 113 29.22 0.08 -5.22
N GLY A 114 29.32 0.93 -4.19
CA GLY A 114 28.39 0.91 -3.07
C GLY A 114 26.96 1.31 -3.44
N LYS A 115 26.76 2.13 -4.49
CA LYS A 115 25.41 2.50 -4.98
C LYS A 115 24.69 1.32 -5.57
N ASP A 116 25.36 0.51 -6.35
CA ASP A 116 24.77 -0.69 -6.95
C ASP A 116 24.45 -1.74 -5.85
N ALA A 117 25.35 -1.89 -4.86
CA ALA A 117 25.09 -2.70 -3.68
C ALA A 117 23.90 -2.17 -2.85
N PHE A 118 23.74 -0.84 -2.76
CA PHE A 118 22.61 -0.22 -2.08
C PHE A 118 21.28 -0.47 -2.82
N VAL A 119 21.24 -0.44 -4.15
CA VAL A 119 20.06 -0.81 -4.93
C VAL A 119 19.65 -2.26 -4.69
N LEU A 120 20.60 -3.20 -4.63
CA LEU A 120 20.31 -4.59 -4.27
C LEU A 120 19.72 -4.72 -2.87
N TYR A 121 20.23 -3.94 -1.91
CA TYR A 121 19.75 -3.93 -0.53
C TYR A 121 18.34 -3.32 -0.39
N ASP A 122 18.17 -2.10 -0.90
CA ASP A 122 16.96 -1.28 -0.68
C ASP A 122 15.77 -1.77 -1.53
N THR A 123 16.01 -2.07 -2.81
CA THR A 123 14.96 -2.41 -3.77
C THR A 123 14.67 -3.92 -3.84
N TYR A 124 15.70 -4.74 -3.79
CA TYR A 124 15.57 -6.19 -3.97
C TYR A 124 15.67 -6.99 -2.67
N GLY A 125 15.93 -6.31 -1.57
CA GLY A 125 16.00 -6.93 -0.25
C GLY A 125 17.17 -7.92 -0.10
N PHE A 126 18.26 -7.70 -0.85
CA PHE A 126 19.50 -8.47 -0.67
C PHE A 126 20.26 -7.90 0.54
N PRO A 127 20.40 -8.64 1.64
CA PRO A 127 21.26 -8.19 2.72
C PRO A 127 22.67 -7.95 2.19
N ILE A 128 23.35 -6.91 2.71
CA ILE A 128 24.68 -6.54 2.20
C ILE A 128 25.70 -7.70 2.29
N ASP A 129 25.65 -8.49 3.37
CA ASP A 129 26.50 -9.67 3.52
C ASP A 129 26.21 -10.77 2.51
N LEU A 130 24.98 -10.87 1.98
CA LEU A 130 24.66 -11.77 0.88
C LEU A 130 25.28 -11.26 -0.44
N THR A 131 25.24 -9.95 -0.67
CA THR A 131 25.90 -9.32 -1.82
C THR A 131 27.40 -9.51 -1.76
N GLU A 132 28.04 -9.29 -0.60
CA GLU A 132 29.46 -9.56 -0.37
C GLU A 132 29.82 -11.05 -0.59
N LEU A 133 28.98 -11.97 -0.11
CA LEU A 133 29.19 -13.41 -0.28
C LEU A 133 29.18 -13.79 -1.78
N ILE A 134 28.19 -13.32 -2.53
CA ILE A 134 28.10 -13.60 -3.98
C ILE A 134 29.27 -12.97 -4.72
N ALA A 135 29.65 -11.75 -4.39
CA ALA A 135 30.81 -11.08 -4.95
C ALA A 135 32.09 -11.87 -4.69
N SER A 136 32.32 -12.28 -3.44
CA SER A 136 33.53 -13.02 -3.03
C SER A 136 33.63 -14.40 -3.68
N GLU A 137 32.52 -15.11 -3.87
CA GLU A 137 32.49 -16.40 -4.59
C GLU A 137 32.95 -16.28 -6.05
N LYS A 138 32.82 -15.08 -6.64
CA LYS A 138 33.26 -14.77 -8.02
C LYS A 138 34.58 -13.96 -8.07
N GLY A 139 35.24 -13.74 -6.91
CA GLY A 139 36.52 -13.04 -6.82
C GLY A 139 36.41 -11.53 -6.89
N TYR A 140 35.28 -10.96 -6.45
CA TYR A 140 35.02 -9.52 -6.34
C TYR A 140 34.86 -9.10 -4.89
N THR A 141 34.99 -7.80 -4.63
CA THR A 141 34.67 -7.14 -3.35
C THR A 141 33.57 -6.10 -3.54
N VAL A 142 33.04 -5.58 -2.46
CA VAL A 142 32.00 -4.53 -2.46
C VAL A 142 32.56 -3.29 -1.77
N ASP A 143 32.31 -2.10 -2.32
CA ASP A 143 32.63 -0.83 -1.67
C ASP A 143 31.62 -0.55 -0.54
N LEU A 144 31.98 -0.96 0.67
CA LEU A 144 31.16 -0.78 1.86
C LEU A 144 31.15 0.66 2.37
N GLU A 145 32.18 1.46 2.08
CA GLU A 145 32.22 2.87 2.48
C GLU A 145 31.17 3.66 1.69
N GLU A 146 31.14 3.49 0.37
CA GLU A 146 30.13 4.11 -0.48
C GLU A 146 28.72 3.59 -0.16
N PHE A 147 28.55 2.28 0.07
CA PHE A 147 27.27 1.70 0.51
C PHE A 147 26.75 2.35 1.80
N ASN A 148 27.59 2.48 2.82
CA ASN A 148 27.23 3.11 4.08
C ASN A 148 26.92 4.60 3.93
N ALA A 149 27.62 5.30 3.02
CA ALA A 149 27.33 6.69 2.70
C ALA A 149 25.92 6.85 2.06
N GLU A 150 25.53 5.97 1.14
CA GLU A 150 24.17 5.99 0.56
C GLU A 150 23.11 5.65 1.62
N LEU A 151 23.35 4.68 2.48
CA LEU A 151 22.47 4.33 3.60
C LEU A 151 22.30 5.52 4.57
N GLN A 152 23.38 6.26 4.83
CA GLN A 152 23.34 7.44 5.69
C GLN A 152 22.58 8.60 5.03
N LYS A 153 22.76 8.83 3.73
CA LYS A 153 21.98 9.84 2.97
C LYS A 153 20.48 9.57 3.02
N GLN A 154 20.07 8.30 2.98
CA GLN A 154 18.67 7.93 3.14
C GLN A 154 18.16 8.31 4.54
N LYS A 155 18.94 7.99 5.59
CA LYS A 155 18.59 8.34 6.98
C LYS A 155 18.54 9.84 7.21
N ASP A 156 19.48 10.59 6.62
CA ASP A 156 19.56 12.05 6.79
C ASP A 156 18.45 12.79 6.04
N ARG A 157 18.01 12.31 4.88
CA ARG A 157 16.81 12.83 4.20
C ARG A 157 15.56 12.69 5.07
N ALA A 158 15.45 11.61 5.82
CA ALA A 158 14.35 11.42 6.77
C ALA A 158 14.46 12.37 7.98
N ARG A 159 15.68 12.71 8.43
CA ARG A 159 15.94 13.63 9.56
C ARG A 159 15.84 15.11 9.20
N GLN A 160 16.26 15.53 8.01
CA GLN A 160 16.23 16.94 7.57
C GLN A 160 14.82 17.53 7.40
N ALA A 161 13.80 16.68 7.37
CA ALA A 161 12.41 17.15 7.36
C ALA A 161 11.98 17.86 8.67
N THR A 162 12.75 17.79 9.75
CA THR A 162 12.39 18.19 11.12
C THR A 162 13.43 19.07 11.83
N SER A 163 14.08 20.03 11.16
CA SER A 163 14.97 20.97 11.87
C SER A 163 14.16 22.07 12.57
N ASN A 164 14.17 22.03 13.91
CA ASN A 164 13.61 23.07 14.78
C ASN A 164 14.76 23.88 15.40
N GLU A 165 14.61 25.21 15.47
CA GLU A 165 15.47 26.08 16.25
C GLU A 165 14.79 26.35 17.59
N PHE A 166 15.48 26.00 18.69
CA PHE A 166 14.98 26.18 20.03
C PHE A 166 15.64 27.40 20.68
N GLY A 167 14.82 28.29 21.26
CA GLY A 167 15.28 29.32 22.18
C GLY A 167 15.61 28.76 23.57
N ASP A 168 16.24 29.56 24.40
CA ASP A 168 16.54 29.20 25.79
C ASP A 168 15.27 29.17 26.65
N TRP A 169 15.28 28.34 27.70
CA TRP A 169 14.21 28.31 28.68
C TRP A 169 14.26 29.55 29.58
N ILE A 170 13.12 30.24 29.67
CA ILE A 170 12.88 31.30 30.65
C ILE A 170 12.09 30.68 31.80
N GLN A 171 12.64 30.73 33.00
CA GLN A 171 12.04 30.13 34.21
C GLN A 171 11.36 31.20 35.06
N TYR A 172 10.16 30.89 35.55
CA TYR A 172 9.34 31.77 36.37
C TYR A 172 9.21 31.25 37.81
N HIS A 173 9.08 29.93 38.00
CA HIS A 173 8.94 29.31 39.29
C HIS A 173 9.97 28.17 39.46
N ASN A 174 10.45 27.96 40.69
CA ASN A 174 11.29 26.84 41.07
C ASN A 174 10.37 25.63 41.33
N GLY A 175 10.21 24.75 40.35
CA GLY A 175 9.51 23.47 40.45
C GLY A 175 10.31 22.44 39.68
N GLU A 176 10.57 21.29 40.28
CA GLU A 176 11.34 20.20 39.65
C GLU A 176 10.43 19.04 39.19
N GLU A 177 9.22 18.91 39.72
CA GLU A 177 8.32 17.80 39.42
C GLU A 177 7.00 18.32 38.85
N GLU A 178 6.60 17.69 37.77
CA GLU A 178 5.33 17.88 37.10
C GLU A 178 4.39 16.76 37.50
N GLU A 179 3.17 17.10 38.01
CA GLU A 179 2.15 16.12 38.33
C GLU A 179 1.15 15.98 37.17
N PHE A 180 1.02 14.75 36.62
CA PHE A 180 0.02 14.45 35.61
C PHE A 180 -1.31 14.01 36.25
N LEU A 181 -2.35 14.84 36.08
CA LEU A 181 -3.69 14.63 36.64
C LEU A 181 -4.73 14.16 35.59
N GLY A 182 -4.29 13.97 34.34
CA GLY A 182 -5.17 13.74 33.18
C GLY A 182 -5.82 12.36 33.11
N TYR A 183 -5.57 11.45 34.05
CA TYR A 183 -6.36 10.22 34.19
C TYR A 183 -7.72 10.46 34.84
N ASP A 184 -7.81 11.48 35.69
CA ASP A 184 -8.99 11.76 36.51
C ASP A 184 -9.70 13.04 36.09
N TYR A 185 -8.93 14.05 35.60
CA TYR A 185 -9.43 15.39 35.30
C TYR A 185 -9.13 15.81 33.89
N THR A 186 -10.05 16.58 33.29
CA THR A 186 -9.87 17.32 32.02
C THR A 186 -9.69 18.80 32.26
N ASP A 187 -10.08 19.27 33.43
CA ASP A 187 -10.05 20.66 33.85
C ASP A 187 -9.46 20.77 35.25
N ILE A 188 -8.48 21.65 35.43
CA ILE A 188 -7.86 21.95 36.73
C ILE A 188 -7.57 23.43 36.85
N ASP A 189 -7.64 23.94 38.07
CA ASP A 189 -7.40 25.34 38.40
C ASP A 189 -6.16 25.51 39.27
N GLY A 190 -5.70 26.76 39.40
CA GLY A 190 -4.64 27.12 40.33
C GLY A 190 -3.28 26.53 39.95
N VAL A 191 -2.96 26.52 38.66
CA VAL A 191 -1.74 25.94 38.09
C VAL A 191 -0.71 27.05 37.83
N SER A 192 0.55 26.79 38.14
CA SER A 192 1.67 27.74 37.93
C SER A 192 2.49 27.39 36.69
N LEU A 193 2.79 28.38 35.86
CA LEU A 193 3.75 28.23 34.76
C LEU A 193 5.19 28.17 35.31
N ILE A 194 5.85 27.04 35.14
CA ILE A 194 7.23 26.85 35.60
C ILE A 194 8.21 27.55 34.66
N LYS A 195 8.11 27.24 33.35
CA LYS A 195 9.02 27.78 32.34
C LYS A 195 8.43 27.80 30.94
N GLN A 196 9.00 28.63 30.09
CA GLN A 196 8.60 28.69 28.67
C GLN A 196 9.83 28.85 27.76
N ARG A 197 9.69 28.48 26.48
CA ARG A 197 10.64 28.81 25.42
C ARG A 197 9.94 29.00 24.08
N THR A 198 10.64 29.68 23.17
CA THR A 198 10.22 29.86 21.79
C THR A 198 10.83 28.78 20.90
N VAL A 199 10.07 28.26 19.97
CA VAL A 199 10.52 27.28 18.96
C VAL A 199 10.18 27.82 17.58
N LYS A 200 11.20 27.93 16.73
CA LYS A 200 11.01 28.29 15.31
C LYS A 200 11.12 27.05 14.45
N GLN A 201 10.06 26.81 13.68
CA GLN A 201 9.99 25.70 12.72
C GLN A 201 9.68 26.27 11.33
N LYS A 202 10.68 26.30 10.43
CA LYS A 202 10.56 26.94 9.12
C LYS A 202 10.03 28.38 9.25
N ASN A 203 8.80 28.64 8.83
CA ASN A 203 8.16 29.97 8.84
C ASN A 203 7.14 30.16 9.99
N LYS A 204 7.08 29.25 10.95
CA LYS A 204 6.13 29.31 12.06
C LYS A 204 6.85 29.36 13.39
N THR A 205 6.47 30.34 14.21
CA THR A 205 6.92 30.43 15.61
C THR A 205 5.86 29.78 16.49
N MET A 206 6.27 28.88 17.37
CA MET A 206 5.45 28.25 18.39
C MET A 206 6.09 28.43 19.76
N TYR A 207 5.31 28.29 20.80
CA TYR A 207 5.76 28.48 22.16
C TYR A 207 5.56 27.20 22.97
N GLN A 208 6.51 26.90 23.81
CA GLN A 208 6.49 25.72 24.68
C GLN A 208 6.36 26.18 26.13
N LEU A 209 5.32 25.66 26.79
CA LEU A 209 5.00 25.98 28.18
C LEU A 209 5.08 24.70 29.02
N VAL A 210 5.63 24.82 30.24
CA VAL A 210 5.69 23.74 31.22
C VAL A 210 5.04 24.24 32.52
N PHE A 211 4.10 23.48 33.05
CA PHE A 211 3.35 23.78 34.27
C PHE A 211 3.74 22.83 35.42
N ASP A 212 3.46 23.20 36.67
CA ASP A 212 3.67 22.37 37.86
C ASP A 212 2.73 21.16 37.90
N ARG A 213 1.52 21.30 37.35
CA ARG A 213 0.52 20.23 37.22
C ARG A 213 -0.18 20.33 35.88
N THR A 214 -0.63 19.20 35.34
CA THR A 214 -1.34 19.24 34.07
C THR A 214 -2.36 18.11 33.90
N PRO A 215 -3.55 18.39 33.29
CA PRO A 215 -4.48 17.37 32.84
C PRO A 215 -4.19 16.93 31.40
N PHE A 216 -3.28 17.62 30.68
CA PHE A 216 -2.95 17.36 29.29
C PHE A 216 -2.07 16.12 29.14
N TYR A 217 -2.54 15.13 28.40
CA TYR A 217 -1.74 13.96 28.05
C TYR A 217 -0.70 14.32 26.98
N ALA A 218 0.55 14.07 27.26
CA ALA A 218 1.65 14.23 26.31
C ALA A 218 1.71 13.02 25.35
N GLU A 219 2.01 13.27 24.09
CA GLU A 219 2.15 12.24 23.06
C GLU A 219 3.15 11.17 23.50
N MET A 220 2.67 9.95 23.67
CA MET A 220 3.45 8.79 24.11
C MET A 220 2.70 7.49 23.83
N GLY A 221 3.43 6.37 23.61
CA GLY A 221 2.83 5.04 23.48
C GLY A 221 1.86 4.89 22.29
N GLY A 222 2.05 5.71 21.24
CA GLY A 222 1.16 5.72 20.07
C GLY A 222 -0.08 6.59 20.20
N GLN A 223 -0.43 7.06 21.41
CA GLN A 223 -1.50 8.03 21.61
C GLN A 223 -0.97 9.45 21.36
N ILE A 224 -1.65 10.23 20.52
CA ILE A 224 -1.33 11.62 20.26
C ILE A 224 -1.59 12.51 21.48
N GLY A 225 -0.88 13.64 21.55
CA GLY A 225 -1.04 14.62 22.60
C GLY A 225 -2.39 15.32 22.59
N ASP A 226 -2.78 15.83 23.75
CA ASP A 226 -4.00 16.60 23.89
C ASP A 226 -3.88 18.01 23.33
N THR A 227 -5.05 18.54 23.02
CA THR A 227 -5.28 19.94 22.70
C THR A 227 -6.30 20.55 23.66
N GLY A 228 -6.36 21.87 23.69
CA GLY A 228 -7.30 22.59 24.57
C GLY A 228 -6.91 24.05 24.70
N TYR A 229 -7.10 24.62 25.87
CA TYR A 229 -6.67 25.98 26.15
C TYR A 229 -6.29 26.16 27.62
N ILE A 230 -5.54 27.20 27.89
CA ILE A 230 -5.28 27.71 29.24
C ILE A 230 -5.96 29.06 29.41
N GLU A 231 -6.41 29.38 30.60
CA GLU A 231 -7.04 30.65 30.98
C GLU A 231 -6.33 31.21 32.20
N SER A 232 -5.83 32.45 32.10
CA SER A 232 -5.21 33.13 33.23
C SER A 232 -6.25 33.71 34.18
N GLU A 233 -5.84 34.12 35.40
CA GLU A 233 -6.74 34.83 36.36
C GLU A 233 -7.34 36.11 35.78
N SER A 234 -6.61 36.79 34.88
CA SER A 234 -7.12 37.96 34.15
C SER A 234 -8.13 37.65 33.05
N GLY A 235 -8.41 36.35 32.79
CA GLY A 235 -9.32 35.88 31.76
C GLY A 235 -8.72 35.77 30.35
N GLU A 236 -7.39 35.86 30.22
CA GLU A 236 -6.70 35.64 28.95
C GLU A 236 -6.72 34.16 28.56
N LYS A 237 -7.26 33.84 27.36
CA LYS A 237 -7.29 32.47 26.83
C LYS A 237 -6.23 32.26 25.77
N ILE A 238 -5.50 31.15 25.88
CA ILE A 238 -4.44 30.75 24.97
C ILE A 238 -4.63 29.30 24.56
N ASN A 239 -4.69 29.05 23.26
CA ASN A 239 -4.88 27.71 22.74
C ASN A 239 -3.61 26.85 22.86
N ILE A 240 -3.77 25.63 23.33
CA ILE A 240 -2.77 24.56 23.32
C ILE A 240 -3.02 23.71 22.08
N LEU A 241 -2.08 23.74 21.15
CA LEU A 241 -2.18 23.13 19.83
C LEU A 241 -1.78 21.64 19.84
N ASN A 242 -0.92 21.26 20.78
CA ASN A 242 -0.46 19.90 21.01
C ASN A 242 0.23 19.79 22.37
N THR A 243 0.39 18.60 22.87
CA THR A 243 1.15 18.29 24.08
C THR A 243 2.12 17.16 23.80
N ILE A 244 3.42 17.39 24.05
CA ILE A 244 4.50 16.44 23.77
C ILE A 244 5.30 16.14 25.03
N LYS A 245 6.03 15.03 25.02
CA LYS A 245 6.95 14.67 26.11
C LYS A 245 8.40 14.83 25.67
N GLU A 246 9.20 15.58 26.45
CA GLU A 246 10.63 15.75 26.21
C GLU A 246 11.37 15.63 27.56
N ASN A 247 12.30 14.68 27.68
CA ASN A 247 13.08 14.45 28.90
C ASN A 247 12.19 14.31 30.18
N ASN A 248 11.11 13.54 30.10
CA ASN A 248 10.10 13.37 31.14
C ASN A 248 9.21 14.59 31.47
N LEU A 249 9.42 15.73 30.81
CA LEU A 249 8.56 16.90 30.98
C LEU A 249 7.41 16.88 29.97
N THR A 250 6.21 17.24 30.42
CA THR A 250 5.06 17.51 29.56
C THR A 250 5.15 18.94 29.03
N ILE A 251 5.26 19.08 27.74
CA ILE A 251 5.42 20.36 27.06
C ILE A 251 4.15 20.69 26.29
N HIS A 252 3.51 21.79 26.65
CA HIS A 252 2.32 22.30 25.99
C HIS A 252 2.76 23.24 24.85
N ILE A 253 2.39 22.91 23.62
CA ILE A 253 2.66 23.73 22.43
C ILE A 253 1.55 24.78 22.31
N ALA A 254 1.87 26.03 22.61
CA ALA A 254 0.94 27.12 22.60
C ALA A 254 1.08 28.00 21.35
N GLU A 255 0.00 28.67 20.98
CA GLU A 255 0.00 29.61 19.85
C GLU A 255 0.71 30.93 20.18
N ARG A 256 0.76 31.31 21.47
CA ARG A 256 1.44 32.49 22.00
C ARG A 256 1.82 32.31 23.47
N ILE A 257 2.63 33.21 24.00
CA ILE A 257 2.98 33.29 25.42
C ILE A 257 1.89 34.07 26.16
N PRO A 258 1.55 33.72 27.43
CA PRO A 258 0.72 34.53 28.30
C PRO A 258 1.28 35.95 28.46
N SER A 259 0.38 36.95 28.54
CA SER A 259 0.76 38.35 28.77
C SER A 259 1.47 38.54 30.14
N ASP A 260 0.98 37.81 31.16
CA ASP A 260 1.64 37.70 32.46
C ASP A 260 1.86 36.21 32.80
N CYS A 261 3.12 35.81 32.84
CA CYS A 261 3.53 34.44 33.16
C CYS A 261 3.57 34.13 34.65
N SER A 262 3.37 35.13 35.51
CA SER A 262 3.37 34.99 36.98
C SER A 262 1.96 34.74 37.54
N GLU A 263 0.92 34.91 36.71
CA GLU A 263 -0.46 34.59 37.10
C GLU A 263 -0.66 33.08 37.33
N SER A 264 -1.73 32.73 38.03
CA SER A 264 -2.24 31.37 38.12
C SER A 264 -3.11 31.07 36.90
N PHE A 265 -3.12 29.82 36.47
CA PHE A 265 -3.83 29.38 35.27
C PHE A 265 -4.85 28.28 35.58
N SER A 266 -5.95 28.30 34.82
CA SER A 266 -6.85 27.16 34.67
C SER A 266 -6.53 26.46 33.36
N LEU A 267 -6.39 25.14 33.38
CA LEU A 267 -6.03 24.30 32.24
C LEU A 267 -7.26 23.48 31.83
N HIS A 268 -7.63 23.56 30.54
CA HIS A 268 -8.81 22.92 29.97
C HIS A 268 -8.47 22.08 28.75
N VAL A 269 -8.61 20.77 28.87
CA VAL A 269 -8.43 19.83 27.76
C VAL A 269 -9.69 19.81 26.90
N ASP A 270 -9.54 19.69 25.56
CA ASP A 270 -10.67 19.37 24.68
C ASP A 270 -11.26 18.00 25.03
N ALA A 271 -12.23 17.99 25.93
CA ALA A 271 -12.85 16.78 26.45
C ALA A 271 -13.51 15.93 25.35
N LYS A 272 -14.06 16.55 24.30
CA LYS A 272 -14.68 15.82 23.19
C LYS A 272 -13.63 15.07 22.36
N ARG A 273 -12.53 15.75 22.05
CA ARG A 273 -11.41 15.13 21.36
C ARG A 273 -10.75 14.03 22.20
N ARG A 274 -10.52 14.29 23.50
CA ARG A 274 -9.99 13.31 24.45
C ARG A 274 -10.86 12.07 24.52
N LEU A 275 -12.19 12.20 24.59
CA LEU A 275 -13.12 11.07 24.62
C LEU A 275 -12.97 10.17 23.39
N LYS A 276 -12.85 10.73 22.20
CA LYS A 276 -12.62 9.96 20.97
C LYS A 276 -11.28 9.20 21.04
N ILE A 277 -10.23 9.86 21.51
CA ILE A 277 -8.90 9.25 21.67
C ILE A 277 -8.95 8.10 22.70
N THR A 278 -9.55 8.31 23.87
CA THR A 278 -9.65 7.27 24.91
C THR A 278 -10.43 6.04 24.45
N ASN A 279 -11.50 6.25 23.66
CA ASN A 279 -12.28 5.17 23.06
C ASN A 279 -11.42 4.37 22.05
N ASN A 280 -10.72 5.05 21.17
CA ASN A 280 -9.81 4.41 20.20
C ASN A 280 -8.66 3.69 20.90
N HIS A 281 -8.09 4.27 21.97
CA HIS A 281 -7.00 3.63 22.72
C HIS A 281 -7.49 2.37 23.45
N THR A 282 -8.62 2.44 24.13
CA THR A 282 -9.21 1.26 24.78
C THR A 282 -9.52 0.18 23.74
N THR A 283 -10.01 0.57 22.56
CA THR A 283 -10.26 -0.37 21.47
C THR A 283 -8.98 -1.03 20.97
N THR A 284 -7.84 -0.35 21.00
CA THR A 284 -6.54 -0.94 20.64
C THR A 284 -6.21 -2.16 21.50
N HIS A 285 -6.47 -2.08 22.81
CA HIS A 285 -6.32 -3.21 23.75
C HIS A 285 -7.30 -4.35 23.45
N LEU A 286 -8.58 -4.02 23.18
CA LEU A 286 -9.58 -5.04 22.82
C LEU A 286 -9.25 -5.71 21.47
N LEU A 287 -8.67 -4.96 20.55
CA LEU A 287 -8.22 -5.46 19.24
C LEU A 287 -7.02 -6.40 19.39
N ASP A 288 -6.03 -6.08 20.22
CA ASP A 288 -4.91 -6.99 20.53
C ASP A 288 -5.41 -8.31 21.09
N GLN A 289 -6.32 -8.26 22.08
CA GLN A 289 -6.95 -9.45 22.63
C GLN A 289 -7.67 -10.26 21.55
N ALA A 290 -8.50 -9.62 20.72
CA ALA A 290 -9.27 -10.30 19.67
C ALA A 290 -8.37 -10.96 18.63
N LEU A 291 -7.30 -10.26 18.19
CA LEU A 291 -6.32 -10.79 17.25
C LEU A 291 -5.60 -12.02 17.83
N ARG A 292 -5.18 -11.97 19.09
CA ARG A 292 -4.55 -13.11 19.77
C ARG A 292 -5.51 -14.31 19.93
N GLU A 293 -6.78 -14.05 20.20
CA GLU A 293 -7.81 -15.10 20.31
C GLU A 293 -8.13 -15.75 18.95
N VAL A 294 -8.09 -15.00 17.83
CA VAL A 294 -8.46 -15.49 16.51
C VAL A 294 -7.26 -16.05 15.74
N LEU A 295 -6.12 -15.34 15.76
CA LEU A 295 -4.94 -15.68 14.95
C LEU A 295 -3.90 -16.49 15.73
N GLY A 296 -3.90 -16.38 17.06
CA GLY A 296 -2.98 -17.09 17.95
C GLY A 296 -2.06 -16.19 18.78
N THR A 297 -1.38 -16.79 19.74
CA THR A 297 -0.56 -16.10 20.75
C THR A 297 0.73 -15.47 20.19
N HIS A 298 1.11 -15.77 18.95
CA HIS A 298 2.24 -15.15 18.25
C HIS A 298 1.98 -13.69 17.86
N VAL A 299 0.73 -13.23 17.93
CA VAL A 299 0.39 -11.83 17.70
C VAL A 299 0.99 -10.98 18.82
N GLU A 300 1.80 -10.01 18.44
CA GLU A 300 2.40 -9.02 19.33
C GLU A 300 2.30 -7.64 18.69
N GLN A 301 2.01 -6.63 19.48
CA GLN A 301 2.04 -5.25 18.99
C GLN A 301 3.45 -4.86 18.54
N LYS A 302 3.55 -4.34 17.32
CA LYS A 302 4.82 -3.79 16.75
C LYS A 302 4.78 -2.27 16.63
N GLY A 303 3.60 -1.68 16.73
CA GLY A 303 3.36 -0.24 16.77
C GLY A 303 1.87 0.06 16.88
N SER A 304 1.57 1.27 17.33
CA SER A 304 0.19 1.78 17.36
C SER A 304 0.18 3.27 17.05
N TYR A 305 -0.95 3.76 16.60
CA TYR A 305 -1.25 5.18 16.47
C TYR A 305 -2.71 5.42 16.78
N VAL A 306 -2.96 6.28 17.75
CA VAL A 306 -4.31 6.53 18.27
C VAL A 306 -4.60 8.01 18.19
N CYS A 307 -5.55 8.39 17.36
CA CYS A 307 -6.03 9.76 17.18
C CYS A 307 -7.56 9.82 17.32
N PRO A 308 -8.20 11.01 17.32
CA PRO A 308 -9.66 11.10 17.46
C PRO A 308 -10.43 10.49 16.29
N ASP A 309 -9.84 10.43 15.10
CA ASP A 309 -10.52 10.05 13.87
C ASP A 309 -10.44 8.55 13.60
N TYR A 310 -9.31 7.91 13.97
CA TYR A 310 -9.06 6.49 13.76
C TYR A 310 -8.01 5.93 14.72
N LEU A 311 -7.93 4.63 14.79
CA LEU A 311 -6.81 3.91 15.38
C LEU A 311 -6.08 3.10 14.33
N ARG A 312 -4.78 2.91 14.54
CA ARG A 312 -3.92 2.06 13.73
C ARG A 312 -3.15 1.11 14.64
N PHE A 313 -3.14 -0.16 14.28
CA PHE A 313 -2.48 -1.20 15.03
C PHE A 313 -1.59 -2.05 14.13
N ASP A 314 -0.29 -2.03 14.39
CA ASP A 314 0.71 -2.82 13.70
C ASP A 314 1.07 -4.04 14.55
N PHE A 315 0.97 -5.23 14.00
CA PHE A 315 1.15 -6.47 14.76
C PHE A 315 1.93 -7.52 13.96
N SER A 316 2.58 -8.44 14.69
CA SER A 316 3.27 -9.57 14.08
C SER A 316 2.27 -10.59 13.55
N HIS A 317 2.30 -10.82 12.24
CA HIS A 317 1.57 -11.90 11.59
C HIS A 317 2.20 -12.20 10.23
N PHE A 318 2.26 -13.46 9.86
CA PHE A 318 3.05 -13.95 8.73
C PHE A 318 2.32 -13.91 7.39
N SER A 319 0.99 -13.90 7.38
CA SER A 319 0.18 -13.92 6.15
C SER A 319 -0.85 -12.79 6.12
N LYS A 320 -1.46 -12.58 4.96
CA LYS A 320 -2.65 -11.74 4.85
C LYS A 320 -3.79 -12.41 5.61
N MET A 321 -4.52 -11.63 6.40
CA MET A 321 -5.75 -12.12 7.03
C MET A 321 -6.79 -12.46 5.98
N THR A 322 -7.50 -13.57 6.19
CA THR A 322 -8.66 -13.93 5.37
C THR A 322 -9.87 -13.07 5.74
N ASP A 323 -10.82 -12.95 4.82
CA ASP A 323 -12.06 -12.19 5.09
C ASP A 323 -12.83 -12.78 6.30
N GLU A 324 -12.77 -14.10 6.51
CA GLU A 324 -13.36 -14.76 7.66
C GLU A 324 -12.65 -14.41 8.99
N GLU A 325 -11.32 -14.29 8.98
CA GLU A 325 -10.54 -13.88 10.16
C GLU A 325 -10.82 -12.42 10.49
N ILE A 326 -10.91 -11.55 9.49
CA ILE A 326 -11.27 -10.13 9.64
C ILE A 326 -12.66 -10.02 10.29
N GLU A 327 -13.65 -10.75 9.76
CA GLU A 327 -15.02 -10.76 10.31
C GLU A 327 -15.05 -11.27 11.77
N LYS A 328 -14.30 -12.33 12.07
CA LYS A 328 -14.21 -12.88 13.44
C LYS A 328 -13.59 -11.88 14.42
N VAL A 329 -12.52 -11.20 14.01
CA VAL A 329 -11.86 -10.17 14.84
C VAL A 329 -12.80 -8.99 15.07
N GLU A 330 -13.42 -8.45 14.02
CA GLU A 330 -14.36 -7.33 14.13
C GLU A 330 -15.55 -7.68 15.04
N LYS A 331 -16.14 -8.84 14.84
CA LYS A 331 -17.22 -9.36 15.67
C LYS A 331 -16.77 -9.47 17.13
N ARG A 332 -15.57 -10.03 17.37
CA ARG A 332 -15.05 -10.25 18.72
C ARG A 332 -14.78 -8.94 19.46
N VAL A 333 -14.20 -7.94 18.81
CA VAL A 333 -14.01 -6.61 19.40
C VAL A 333 -15.37 -6.01 19.79
N ASN A 334 -16.37 -6.07 18.93
CA ASN A 334 -17.71 -5.57 19.21
C ASN A 334 -18.41 -6.36 20.34
N GLU A 335 -18.13 -7.65 20.52
CA GLU A 335 -18.59 -8.42 21.69
C GLU A 335 -17.96 -7.92 22.98
N LEU A 336 -16.64 -7.65 22.99
CA LEU A 336 -15.93 -7.11 24.16
C LEU A 336 -16.42 -5.69 24.53
N ILE A 337 -16.75 -4.87 23.52
CA ILE A 337 -17.38 -3.56 23.72
C ILE A 337 -18.74 -3.73 24.42
N ARG A 338 -19.61 -4.60 23.90
CA ARG A 338 -20.95 -4.84 24.46
C ARG A 338 -20.94 -5.49 25.85
N ALA A 339 -19.86 -6.20 26.18
CA ALA A 339 -19.70 -6.76 27.54
C ALA A 339 -19.57 -5.69 28.63
N ASN A 340 -19.28 -4.44 28.22
CA ASN A 340 -19.24 -3.27 29.09
C ASN A 340 -18.33 -3.47 30.31
N TYR A 341 -17.13 -4.01 30.10
CA TYR A 341 -16.14 -4.17 31.18
C TYR A 341 -15.73 -2.81 31.73
N PRO A 342 -15.73 -2.60 33.06
CA PRO A 342 -15.20 -1.38 33.66
C PRO A 342 -13.68 -1.33 33.53
N LEU A 343 -13.14 -0.11 33.56
CA LEU A 343 -11.70 0.10 33.71
C LEU A 343 -11.26 -0.33 35.10
N GLU A 344 -10.40 -1.33 35.19
CA GLU A 344 -9.64 -1.68 36.37
C GLU A 344 -8.18 -1.24 36.14
N GLU A 345 -7.62 -0.42 37.05
CA GLU A 345 -6.24 0.04 36.92
C GLU A 345 -5.47 -0.02 38.24
N LYS A 346 -4.15 -0.29 38.11
CA LYS A 346 -3.19 -0.15 39.21
C LYS A 346 -2.04 0.74 38.71
N ARG A 347 -1.92 1.96 39.27
CA ARG A 347 -1.03 3.03 38.74
C ARG A 347 0.44 2.87 39.14
N ASP A 348 0.75 2.11 40.19
CA ASP A 348 2.08 1.97 40.82
C ASP A 348 2.44 0.52 41.12
N ALA A 349 2.08 -0.37 40.20
CA ALA A 349 2.47 -1.78 40.29
C ALA A 349 3.98 -1.94 40.08
N THR A 350 4.58 -2.87 40.80
CA THR A 350 5.93 -3.34 40.42
C THR A 350 5.84 -4.26 39.19
N MET A 351 6.95 -4.46 38.49
CA MET A 351 6.97 -5.39 37.34
C MET A 351 6.57 -6.81 37.72
N ASP A 352 6.90 -7.27 38.94
CA ASP A 352 6.54 -8.62 39.42
C ASP A 352 5.03 -8.72 39.71
N GLU A 353 4.43 -7.69 40.30
CA GLU A 353 2.97 -7.62 40.49
C GLU A 353 2.23 -7.59 39.15
N ALA A 354 2.73 -6.79 38.18
CA ALA A 354 2.15 -6.70 36.85
C ALA A 354 2.21 -8.06 36.12
N LYS A 355 3.33 -8.77 36.19
CA LYS A 355 3.46 -10.15 35.66
C LYS A 355 2.51 -11.12 36.36
N ALA A 356 2.40 -11.02 37.68
CA ALA A 356 1.45 -11.87 38.45
C ALA A 356 -0.01 -11.62 38.06
N MET A 357 -0.36 -10.39 37.64
CA MET A 357 -1.66 -10.05 37.07
C MET A 357 -1.86 -10.53 35.62
N GLY A 358 -0.83 -11.09 34.99
CA GLY A 358 -0.85 -11.52 33.60
C GLY A 358 -0.73 -10.37 32.61
N ALA A 359 -0.18 -9.22 33.01
CA ALA A 359 -0.05 -8.06 32.15
C ALA A 359 0.92 -8.30 31.00
N ILE A 360 0.49 -7.97 29.78
CA ILE A 360 1.32 -7.98 28.58
C ILE A 360 2.16 -6.70 28.58
N ALA A 361 3.47 -6.87 28.43
CA ALA A 361 4.42 -5.77 28.26
C ALA A 361 4.84 -5.66 26.79
N LEU A 362 4.92 -4.46 26.25
CA LEU A 362 5.42 -4.25 24.90
C LEU A 362 6.90 -4.59 24.80
N PHE A 363 7.26 -5.39 23.83
CA PHE A 363 8.64 -5.83 23.65
C PHE A 363 9.57 -4.67 23.23
N GLY A 364 10.62 -4.46 24.03
CA GLY A 364 11.67 -3.46 23.73
C GLY A 364 11.42 -2.07 24.31
N GLU A 365 10.35 -1.85 25.06
CA GLU A 365 10.18 -0.65 25.88
C GLU A 365 10.95 -0.78 27.20
N LYS A 366 11.48 0.35 27.65
CA LYS A 366 12.11 0.44 28.98
C LYS A 366 11.09 0.95 29.97
N TYR A 367 10.70 0.10 30.88
CA TYR A 367 9.81 0.45 31.97
C TYR A 367 10.61 0.88 33.20
N GLY A 368 10.09 1.86 33.96
CA GLY A 368 10.64 2.24 35.25
C GLY A 368 10.34 1.19 36.35
N ASP A 369 10.74 1.49 37.59
CA ASP A 369 10.49 0.63 38.74
C ASP A 369 9.00 0.45 39.05
N LYS A 370 8.18 1.43 38.68
CA LYS A 370 6.71 1.41 38.80
C LYS A 370 6.07 1.52 37.41
N VAL A 371 5.03 0.73 37.21
CA VAL A 371 4.28 0.64 35.95
C VAL A 371 2.78 0.75 36.22
N ARG A 372 2.04 1.27 35.24
CA ARG A 372 0.59 1.28 35.27
C ARG A 372 0.05 0.06 34.54
N VAL A 373 -0.78 -0.74 35.23
CA VAL A 373 -1.52 -1.86 34.66
C VAL A 373 -2.95 -1.41 34.36
N VAL A 374 -3.40 -1.64 33.15
CA VAL A 374 -4.77 -1.36 32.68
C VAL A 374 -5.44 -2.69 32.34
N LYS A 375 -6.67 -2.88 32.84
CA LYS A 375 -7.41 -4.13 32.62
C LYS A 375 -8.84 -3.87 32.18
N PHE A 376 -9.28 -4.59 31.16
CA PHE A 376 -10.66 -4.69 30.71
C PHE A 376 -11.02 -6.17 30.51
N GLY A 377 -11.69 -6.76 31.47
CA GLY A 377 -12.03 -8.19 31.46
C GLY A 377 -10.78 -9.07 31.42
N LYS A 378 -10.47 -9.68 30.23
CA LYS A 378 -9.28 -10.52 30.04
C LYS A 378 -8.09 -9.76 29.44
N SER A 379 -8.30 -8.58 28.88
CA SER A 379 -7.19 -7.74 28.40
C SER A 379 -6.51 -7.10 29.61
N VAL A 380 -5.22 -7.38 29.78
CA VAL A 380 -4.39 -6.84 30.87
C VAL A 380 -3.06 -6.40 30.27
N GLU A 381 -2.77 -5.10 30.30
CA GLU A 381 -1.61 -4.54 29.61
C GLU A 381 -0.91 -3.47 30.43
N LEU A 382 0.39 -3.31 30.23
CA LEU A 382 1.16 -2.16 30.72
C LEU A 382 0.88 -0.97 29.78
N CYS A 383 0.17 0.04 30.29
CA CYS A 383 -0.20 1.18 29.48
C CYS A 383 -0.26 2.50 30.24
N GLY A 384 0.47 3.52 29.75
CA GLY A 384 0.44 4.89 30.26
C GLY A 384 -0.63 5.78 29.60
N GLY A 385 -1.40 5.29 28.63
CA GLY A 385 -2.40 6.07 27.91
C GLY A 385 -3.69 6.33 28.67
N THR A 386 -4.54 7.18 28.11
CA THR A 386 -5.87 7.46 28.66
C THR A 386 -6.92 6.48 28.11
N HIS A 387 -7.83 6.02 28.98
CA HIS A 387 -8.80 4.98 28.63
C HIS A 387 -10.23 5.36 28.97
N ALA A 388 -11.18 4.76 28.25
CA ALA A 388 -12.61 4.83 28.57
C ALA A 388 -12.88 4.25 29.97
N LYS A 389 -13.87 4.77 30.68
CA LYS A 389 -14.24 4.25 32.01
C LYS A 389 -14.88 2.86 31.94
N ALA A 390 -15.47 2.50 30.80
CA ALA A 390 -15.97 1.16 30.52
C ALA A 390 -16.01 0.94 29.01
N THR A 391 -15.86 -0.32 28.57
CA THR A 391 -15.81 -0.66 27.13
C THR A 391 -17.09 -0.31 26.38
N GLY A 392 -18.24 -0.32 27.03
CA GLY A 392 -19.53 0.07 26.41
C GLY A 392 -19.60 1.52 25.94
N GLN A 393 -18.75 2.43 26.48
CA GLN A 393 -18.68 3.83 26.05
C GLN A 393 -18.10 4.00 24.64
N ILE A 394 -17.37 3.00 24.13
CA ILE A 394 -16.75 3.01 22.80
C ILE A 394 -17.83 3.05 21.70
N GLY A 395 -18.95 2.36 21.90
CA GLY A 395 -20.02 2.23 20.92
C GLY A 395 -19.74 1.12 19.89
N MET A 396 -19.65 1.47 18.63
CA MET A 396 -19.37 0.54 17.52
C MET A 396 -17.90 0.57 17.13
N PHE A 397 -17.33 -0.60 16.84
CA PHE A 397 -16.02 -0.75 16.18
C PHE A 397 -16.22 -1.21 14.75
N MET A 398 -15.46 -0.63 13.84
CA MET A 398 -15.44 -1.00 12.42
C MET A 398 -14.00 -1.04 11.90
N LEU A 399 -13.62 -2.18 11.31
CA LEU A 399 -12.34 -2.35 10.67
C LEU A 399 -12.39 -1.74 9.25
N LEU A 400 -11.49 -0.82 8.93
CA LEU A 400 -11.45 -0.14 7.63
C LEU A 400 -10.52 -0.84 6.65
N SER A 401 -9.34 -1.26 7.10
CA SER A 401 -8.35 -1.88 6.23
C SER A 401 -7.44 -2.83 6.99
N GLU A 402 -6.93 -3.84 6.29
CA GLU A 402 -5.87 -4.74 6.71
C GLU A 402 -4.81 -4.83 5.61
N GLY A 403 -3.53 -4.69 5.95
CA GLY A 403 -2.47 -4.71 4.96
C GLY A 403 -1.07 -4.98 5.52
N ALA A 404 -0.12 -5.30 4.64
CA ALA A 404 1.27 -5.48 5.02
C ALA A 404 1.99 -4.13 5.16
N VAL A 405 2.79 -3.97 6.22
CA VAL A 405 3.68 -2.81 6.43
C VAL A 405 5.13 -3.20 6.18
N ALA A 406 5.50 -4.36 6.68
CA ALA A 406 6.81 -4.97 6.50
C ALA A 406 6.64 -6.49 6.48
N ALA A 407 7.70 -7.23 6.14
CA ALA A 407 7.64 -8.66 6.22
C ALA A 407 7.38 -9.11 7.67
N GLY A 408 6.38 -9.95 7.87
CA GLY A 408 5.94 -10.41 9.18
C GLY A 408 5.22 -9.35 10.04
N VAL A 409 4.89 -8.17 9.49
CA VAL A 409 4.14 -7.13 10.18
C VAL A 409 2.93 -6.71 9.37
N ARG A 410 1.77 -6.87 9.96
CA ARG A 410 0.48 -6.46 9.40
C ARG A 410 -0.02 -5.20 10.10
N ARG A 411 -0.84 -4.44 9.41
CA ARG A 411 -1.49 -3.21 9.90
C ARG A 411 -2.98 -3.33 9.78
N ILE A 412 -3.69 -2.99 10.84
CA ILE A 412 -5.11 -2.72 10.83
C ILE A 412 -5.33 -1.22 11.05
N GLU A 413 -6.23 -0.65 10.27
CA GLU A 413 -6.83 0.66 10.53
C GLU A 413 -8.31 0.48 10.83
N ALA A 414 -8.78 1.14 11.87
CA ALA A 414 -10.15 0.98 12.35
C ALA A 414 -10.68 2.28 12.99
N VAL A 415 -12.00 2.35 13.11
CA VAL A 415 -12.72 3.49 13.68
C VAL A 415 -13.70 3.03 14.74
N THR A 416 -14.07 3.95 15.64
CA THR A 416 -15.04 3.65 16.72
C THR A 416 -16.14 4.70 16.78
N GLY A 417 -17.22 4.36 17.50
CA GLY A 417 -18.28 5.29 17.88
C GLY A 417 -18.88 6.08 16.72
N GLU A 418 -18.82 7.41 16.83
CA GLU A 418 -19.36 8.32 15.83
C GLU A 418 -18.74 8.13 14.45
N ALA A 419 -17.42 7.94 14.36
CA ALA A 419 -16.73 7.73 13.08
C ALA A 419 -17.19 6.43 12.40
N ALA A 420 -17.34 5.33 13.16
CA ALA A 420 -17.87 4.07 12.64
C ALA A 420 -19.32 4.21 12.15
N TRP A 421 -20.15 4.95 12.90
CA TRP A 421 -21.52 5.25 12.48
C TRP A 421 -21.56 6.07 11.19
N MET A 422 -20.72 7.11 11.05
CA MET A 422 -20.63 7.91 9.83
C MET A 422 -20.21 7.09 8.61
N HIS A 423 -19.23 6.20 8.76
CA HIS A 423 -18.83 5.26 7.70
C HIS A 423 -19.99 4.34 7.28
N THR A 424 -20.70 3.77 8.25
CA THR A 424 -21.87 2.90 7.98
C THR A 424 -22.97 3.68 7.26
N ARG A 425 -23.23 4.94 7.66
CA ARG A 425 -24.21 5.81 6.99
C ARG A 425 -23.82 6.15 5.56
N ALA A 426 -22.56 6.46 5.30
CA ALA A 426 -22.05 6.73 3.96
C ALA A 426 -22.19 5.50 3.04
N MET A 427 -21.87 4.30 3.55
CA MET A 427 -22.09 3.05 2.80
C MET A 427 -23.58 2.81 2.50
N ALA A 428 -24.47 3.01 3.48
CA ALA A 428 -25.91 2.86 3.30
C ALA A 428 -26.47 3.86 2.27
N GLU A 429 -25.98 5.09 2.28
CA GLU A 429 -26.38 6.12 1.31
C GLU A 429 -25.87 5.79 -0.10
N THR A 430 -24.64 5.35 -0.24
CA THR A 430 -24.07 4.88 -1.51
C THR A 430 -24.89 3.73 -2.08
N LEU A 431 -25.25 2.76 -1.25
CA LEU A 431 -26.09 1.63 -1.66
C LEU A 431 -27.49 2.11 -2.07
N LYS A 432 -28.10 3.02 -1.32
CA LYS A 432 -29.39 3.62 -1.65
C LYS A 432 -29.35 4.32 -3.01
N ASN A 433 -28.33 5.15 -3.25
CA ASN A 433 -28.15 5.86 -4.50
C ASN A 433 -27.93 4.88 -5.67
N ALA A 434 -27.12 3.84 -5.48
CA ALA A 434 -26.94 2.79 -6.49
C ALA A 434 -28.25 2.06 -6.81
N LYS A 435 -29.06 1.71 -5.80
CA LYS A 435 -30.37 1.09 -5.99
C LYS A 435 -31.34 1.98 -6.76
N ALA A 436 -31.26 3.30 -6.61
CA ALA A 436 -32.13 4.24 -7.32
C ALA A 436 -31.99 4.15 -8.85
N PHE A 437 -30.79 3.85 -9.37
CA PHE A 437 -30.58 3.59 -10.80
C PHE A 437 -31.31 2.35 -11.32
N PHE A 438 -31.69 1.44 -10.43
CA PHE A 438 -32.35 0.17 -10.72
C PHE A 438 -33.76 0.09 -10.11
N ASN A 439 -34.49 1.21 -10.09
CA ASN A 439 -35.86 1.28 -9.57
C ASN A 439 -36.02 0.77 -8.13
N ASN A 440 -34.99 0.96 -7.28
CA ASN A 440 -34.93 0.50 -5.90
C ASN A 440 -35.15 -1.02 -5.73
N THR A 441 -34.65 -1.82 -6.66
CA THR A 441 -34.73 -3.29 -6.58
C THR A 441 -34.22 -3.82 -5.23
N PRO A 442 -34.85 -4.87 -4.68
CA PRO A 442 -34.32 -5.55 -3.50
C PRO A 442 -32.94 -6.17 -3.75
N ASP A 443 -32.76 -6.81 -4.91
CA ASP A 443 -31.51 -7.44 -5.32
C ASP A 443 -30.80 -6.60 -6.38
N LEU A 444 -29.87 -5.76 -5.90
CA LEU A 444 -29.05 -4.93 -6.78
C LEU A 444 -28.04 -5.78 -7.59
N GLY A 445 -27.53 -6.87 -6.99
CA GLY A 445 -26.55 -7.74 -7.64
C GLY A 445 -27.14 -8.41 -8.88
N GLU A 446 -28.36 -8.93 -8.78
CA GLU A 446 -29.09 -9.53 -9.91
C GLU A 446 -29.41 -8.48 -10.99
N ALA A 447 -29.85 -7.28 -10.59
CA ALA A 447 -30.15 -6.21 -11.54
C ALA A 447 -28.91 -5.76 -12.34
N ILE A 448 -27.76 -5.62 -11.68
CA ILE A 448 -26.49 -5.30 -12.35
C ILE A 448 -26.08 -6.42 -13.31
N ARG A 449 -26.17 -7.68 -12.89
CA ARG A 449 -25.84 -8.83 -13.74
C ARG A 449 -26.70 -8.85 -15.00
N LYS A 450 -28.01 -8.64 -14.85
CA LYS A 450 -28.95 -8.57 -15.98
C LYS A 450 -28.54 -7.50 -16.99
N VAL A 451 -28.22 -6.28 -16.55
CA VAL A 451 -27.76 -5.19 -17.44
C VAL A 451 -26.44 -5.55 -18.15
N ILE A 452 -25.52 -6.20 -17.45
CA ILE A 452 -24.24 -6.65 -18.05
C ILE A 452 -24.50 -7.70 -19.13
N ASP A 453 -25.40 -8.66 -18.87
CA ASP A 453 -25.74 -9.73 -19.81
C ASP A 453 -26.48 -9.18 -21.03
N GLU A 454 -27.44 -8.27 -20.83
CA GLU A 454 -28.16 -7.57 -21.91
C GLU A 454 -27.18 -6.74 -22.76
N ASN A 455 -26.28 -5.98 -22.15
CA ASN A 455 -25.27 -5.19 -22.87
C ASN A 455 -24.34 -6.10 -23.70
N THR A 456 -23.96 -7.24 -23.15
CA THR A 456 -23.15 -8.24 -23.86
C THR A 456 -23.93 -8.84 -25.05
N GLY A 457 -25.22 -9.09 -24.86
CA GLY A 457 -26.13 -9.53 -25.93
C GLY A 457 -26.24 -8.50 -27.05
N TYR A 458 -26.51 -7.23 -26.72
CA TYR A 458 -26.59 -6.15 -27.69
C TYR A 458 -25.30 -5.93 -28.48
N LYS A 459 -24.15 -6.03 -27.82
CA LYS A 459 -22.85 -5.95 -28.52
C LYS A 459 -22.71 -7.04 -29.58
N LYS A 460 -23.04 -8.29 -29.26
CA LYS A 460 -22.98 -9.40 -30.22
C LYS A 460 -23.99 -9.21 -31.38
N GLU A 461 -25.17 -8.70 -31.07
CA GLU A 461 -26.20 -8.42 -32.09
C GLU A 461 -25.74 -7.28 -33.02
N ILE A 462 -25.20 -6.19 -32.47
CA ILE A 462 -24.63 -5.09 -33.25
C ILE A 462 -23.45 -5.60 -34.13
N GLU A 463 -22.55 -6.42 -33.58
CA GLU A 463 -21.47 -7.03 -34.38
C GLU A 463 -22.02 -7.88 -35.52
N SER A 464 -23.08 -8.67 -35.28
CA SER A 464 -23.73 -9.47 -36.32
C SER A 464 -24.34 -8.60 -37.42
N PHE A 465 -25.05 -7.54 -37.05
CA PHE A 465 -25.61 -6.59 -38.04
C PHE A 465 -24.52 -5.88 -38.84
N VAL A 466 -23.42 -5.50 -38.19
CA VAL A 466 -22.26 -4.89 -38.87
C VAL A 466 -21.66 -5.87 -39.87
N GLN A 467 -21.47 -7.14 -39.48
CA GLN A 467 -20.93 -8.17 -40.39
C GLN A 467 -21.87 -8.43 -41.57
N GLU A 468 -23.19 -8.54 -41.35
CA GLU A 468 -24.18 -8.69 -42.41
C GLU A 468 -24.15 -7.50 -43.38
N LYS A 469 -24.08 -6.27 -42.86
CA LYS A 469 -23.98 -5.05 -43.64
C LYS A 469 -22.66 -5.01 -44.44
N VAL A 470 -21.55 -5.42 -43.85
CA VAL A 470 -20.26 -5.55 -44.53
C VAL A 470 -20.32 -6.55 -45.67
N ALA A 471 -20.94 -7.73 -45.46
CA ALA A 471 -21.07 -8.75 -46.48
C ALA A 471 -21.93 -8.28 -47.66
N ARG A 472 -23.11 -7.70 -47.41
CA ARG A 472 -24.00 -7.14 -48.45
C ARG A 472 -23.30 -6.01 -49.25
N LEU A 473 -22.55 -5.16 -48.54
CA LEU A 473 -21.82 -4.05 -49.18
C LEU A 473 -20.67 -4.57 -50.01
N ALA A 474 -19.94 -5.58 -49.57
CA ALA A 474 -18.86 -6.21 -50.33
C ALA A 474 -19.39 -6.84 -51.63
N GLU A 475 -20.55 -7.57 -51.56
CA GLU A 475 -21.20 -8.14 -52.73
C GLU A 475 -21.59 -7.05 -53.74
N LYS A 476 -22.27 -5.98 -53.29
CA LYS A 476 -22.65 -4.85 -54.14
C LYS A 476 -21.43 -4.20 -54.81
N ILE A 477 -20.39 -3.89 -54.03
CA ILE A 477 -19.16 -3.26 -54.51
C ILE A 477 -18.45 -4.16 -55.55
N SER A 478 -18.43 -5.47 -55.31
CA SER A 478 -17.80 -6.41 -56.26
C SER A 478 -18.43 -6.39 -57.66
N GLN A 479 -19.72 -6.09 -57.76
CA GLN A 479 -20.47 -6.03 -59.03
C GLN A 479 -20.26 -4.72 -59.79
N GLU A 480 -19.77 -3.66 -59.14
CA GLU A 480 -19.49 -2.34 -59.71
C GLU A 480 -18.09 -2.24 -60.33
N ALA A 481 -17.30 -3.33 -60.33
CA ALA A 481 -15.95 -3.37 -60.82
C ALA A 481 -15.84 -3.05 -62.30
N LYS A 482 -14.93 -2.13 -62.68
CA LYS A 482 -14.53 -1.79 -64.05
C LYS A 482 -13.18 -2.41 -64.34
N GLU A 483 -13.00 -2.90 -65.53
CA GLU A 483 -11.72 -3.42 -65.98
C GLU A 483 -10.85 -2.28 -66.51
N ILE A 484 -9.68 -2.05 -65.89
CA ILE A 484 -8.69 -1.05 -66.28
C ILE A 484 -7.35 -1.76 -66.41
N ASN A 485 -6.73 -1.73 -67.59
CA ASN A 485 -5.46 -2.41 -67.90
C ASN A 485 -5.45 -3.91 -67.50
N GLY A 486 -6.59 -4.61 -67.66
CA GLY A 486 -6.72 -6.02 -67.31
C GLY A 486 -6.89 -6.31 -65.81
N ILE A 487 -7.08 -5.30 -64.98
CA ILE A 487 -7.33 -5.42 -63.52
C ILE A 487 -8.77 -4.93 -63.24
N LYS A 488 -9.50 -5.66 -62.41
CA LYS A 488 -10.83 -5.24 -61.93
C LYS A 488 -10.67 -4.23 -60.81
N VAL A 489 -11.07 -2.97 -61.04
CA VAL A 489 -10.95 -1.87 -60.09
C VAL A 489 -12.33 -1.38 -59.68
N VAL A 490 -12.55 -1.22 -58.39
CA VAL A 490 -13.70 -0.52 -57.83
C VAL A 490 -13.29 0.77 -57.20
N GLU A 491 -13.99 1.83 -57.59
CA GLU A 491 -13.89 3.16 -57.00
C GLU A 491 -15.01 3.33 -55.97
N PHE A 492 -14.65 3.62 -54.72
CA PHE A 492 -15.65 3.80 -53.70
C PHE A 492 -15.50 5.19 -53.04
N THR A 493 -16.58 5.97 -53.07
CA THR A 493 -16.58 7.37 -52.56
C THR A 493 -17.68 7.65 -51.53
N GLN A 494 -18.56 6.68 -51.23
CA GLN A 494 -19.65 6.89 -50.28
C GLN A 494 -19.08 6.94 -48.83
N SER A 495 -19.64 7.87 -48.06
CA SER A 495 -19.27 7.98 -46.62
C SER A 495 -19.61 6.71 -45.89
N MET A 496 -18.65 6.16 -45.15
CA MET A 496 -18.85 5.02 -44.25
C MET A 496 -17.87 5.05 -43.08
N ASP A 497 -18.19 4.31 -42.03
CA ASP A 497 -17.24 4.11 -40.91
C ASP A 497 -15.95 3.44 -41.43
N PRO A 498 -14.75 3.99 -41.11
CA PRO A 498 -13.49 3.44 -41.56
C PRO A 498 -13.23 1.98 -41.14
N ALA A 499 -13.76 1.54 -39.98
CA ALA A 499 -13.68 0.15 -39.56
C ALA A 499 -14.52 -0.76 -40.47
N MET A 500 -15.71 -0.30 -40.85
CA MET A 500 -16.57 -1.00 -41.80
C MET A 500 -15.92 -1.07 -43.20
N ALA A 501 -15.33 0.04 -43.70
CA ALA A 501 -14.60 0.06 -44.96
C ALA A 501 -13.44 -0.95 -44.97
N LYS A 502 -12.71 -1.03 -43.86
CA LYS A 502 -11.64 -2.02 -43.70
C LYS A 502 -12.19 -3.47 -43.64
N GLY A 503 -13.34 -3.67 -43.02
CA GLY A 503 -14.04 -4.98 -43.00
C GLY A 503 -14.43 -5.42 -44.40
N VAL A 504 -15.04 -4.52 -45.20
CA VAL A 504 -15.41 -4.78 -46.63
C VAL A 504 -14.17 -5.13 -47.45
N ALA A 505 -13.11 -4.30 -47.34
CA ALA A 505 -11.86 -4.55 -48.04
C ALA A 505 -11.24 -5.91 -47.67
N GLY A 506 -11.23 -6.27 -46.39
CA GLY A 506 -10.70 -7.56 -45.92
C GLY A 506 -11.53 -8.77 -46.39
N LEU A 507 -12.85 -8.61 -46.58
CA LEU A 507 -13.71 -9.64 -47.13
C LEU A 507 -13.47 -9.82 -48.66
N LEU A 508 -13.41 -8.71 -49.39
CA LEU A 508 -13.14 -8.72 -50.84
C LEU A 508 -11.74 -9.29 -51.12
N GLN A 509 -10.75 -9.01 -50.34
CA GLN A 509 -9.39 -9.54 -50.47
C GLN A 509 -9.33 -11.08 -50.44
N LYS A 510 -10.23 -11.69 -49.64
CA LYS A 510 -10.31 -13.16 -49.52
C LYS A 510 -11.10 -13.85 -50.62
N GLN A 511 -12.03 -13.11 -51.23
CA GLN A 511 -13.02 -13.68 -52.14
C GLN A 511 -12.73 -13.39 -53.62
N MET A 512 -11.95 -12.33 -53.92
CA MET A 512 -11.76 -11.83 -55.29
C MET A 512 -10.31 -12.04 -55.77
N GLU A 513 -10.18 -12.35 -57.05
CA GLU A 513 -8.91 -12.42 -57.77
C GLU A 513 -8.82 -11.31 -58.82
N ASN A 514 -7.60 -10.85 -59.09
CA ASN A 514 -7.28 -9.77 -60.02
C ASN A 514 -8.13 -8.50 -59.75
N PHE A 515 -8.22 -8.11 -58.47
CA PHE A 515 -9.19 -7.14 -57.98
C PHE A 515 -8.55 -6.09 -57.10
N VAL A 516 -8.97 -4.84 -57.27
CA VAL A 516 -8.54 -3.67 -56.48
C VAL A 516 -9.77 -2.94 -55.95
N LEU A 517 -9.80 -2.63 -54.65
CA LEU A 517 -10.69 -1.62 -54.07
C LEU A 517 -9.90 -0.36 -53.75
N ALA A 518 -10.19 0.74 -54.46
CA ALA A 518 -9.72 2.07 -54.15
C ALA A 518 -10.86 2.89 -53.56
N ALA A 519 -10.79 3.20 -52.28
CA ALA A 519 -11.82 3.97 -51.57
C ALA A 519 -11.26 5.28 -51.03
N ALA A 520 -11.97 6.38 -51.29
CA ALA A 520 -11.67 7.71 -50.77
C ALA A 520 -12.98 8.41 -50.37
N PHE A 521 -13.19 8.62 -49.07
CA PHE A 521 -14.45 9.11 -48.55
C PHE A 521 -14.24 10.00 -47.32
N GLU A 522 -15.24 10.84 -47.05
CA GLU A 522 -15.30 11.64 -45.84
C GLU A 522 -16.10 10.89 -44.77
N TYR A 523 -15.59 10.88 -43.53
CA TYR A 523 -16.30 10.40 -42.36
C TYR A 523 -15.97 11.26 -41.14
N ALA A 524 -16.98 11.76 -40.45
CA ALA A 524 -16.85 12.68 -39.31
C ALA A 524 -15.92 13.87 -39.63
N GLU A 525 -16.16 14.53 -40.76
CA GLU A 525 -15.41 15.71 -41.31
C GLU A 525 -13.92 15.42 -41.56
N LYS A 526 -13.54 14.17 -41.70
CA LYS A 526 -12.14 13.77 -42.00
C LYS A 526 -12.07 12.93 -43.29
N PRO A 527 -11.06 13.15 -44.10
CA PRO A 527 -10.81 12.33 -45.26
C PRO A 527 -10.19 10.99 -44.87
N ASN A 528 -10.69 9.93 -45.46
CA ASN A 528 -10.25 8.56 -45.23
C ASN A 528 -9.97 7.88 -46.59
N LEU A 529 -8.88 7.11 -46.67
CA LEU A 529 -8.52 6.28 -47.80
C LEU A 529 -8.44 4.82 -47.35
N VAL A 530 -8.89 3.93 -48.24
CA VAL A 530 -8.67 2.48 -48.11
C VAL A 530 -8.23 1.94 -49.46
N LEU A 531 -7.13 1.20 -49.47
CA LEU A 531 -6.63 0.51 -50.66
C LEU A 531 -6.47 -0.97 -50.32
N MET A 532 -7.08 -1.80 -51.17
CA MET A 532 -6.98 -3.26 -51.04
C MET A 532 -6.58 -3.86 -52.39
N TYR A 533 -5.60 -4.74 -52.35
CA TYR A 533 -5.20 -5.63 -53.45
C TYR A 533 -5.58 -7.07 -53.13
N SER A 534 -6.14 -7.80 -54.11
CA SER A 534 -6.32 -9.25 -54.00
C SER A 534 -4.97 -9.97 -53.85
N GLN A 535 -4.99 -11.18 -53.29
CA GLN A 535 -3.75 -11.88 -52.95
C GLN A 535 -2.85 -12.17 -54.16
N ASP A 536 -3.41 -12.45 -55.29
CA ASP A 536 -2.69 -12.66 -56.57
C ASP A 536 -1.95 -11.40 -57.07
N LEU A 537 -2.53 -10.20 -56.86
CA LEU A 537 -1.88 -8.92 -57.18
C LEU A 537 -0.75 -8.63 -56.18
N VAL A 538 -0.91 -8.97 -54.94
CA VAL A 538 0.18 -8.89 -53.93
C VAL A 538 1.33 -9.82 -54.32
N ALA A 539 1.03 -11.04 -54.77
CA ALA A 539 2.03 -11.99 -55.24
C ALA A 539 2.77 -11.48 -56.50
N LYS A 540 2.12 -10.64 -57.31
CA LYS A 540 2.74 -9.94 -58.45
C LYS A 540 3.54 -8.67 -58.08
N GLY A 541 3.66 -8.37 -56.77
CA GLY A 541 4.49 -7.28 -56.27
C GLY A 541 3.74 -5.99 -55.91
N LYS A 542 2.42 -5.92 -56.01
CA LYS A 542 1.62 -4.78 -55.54
C LYS A 542 1.69 -4.63 -54.04
N ASN A 543 1.72 -3.39 -53.54
CA ASN A 543 1.86 -3.10 -52.12
C ASN A 543 0.99 -1.92 -51.67
N ALA A 544 -0.16 -2.21 -51.11
CA ALA A 544 -1.13 -1.20 -50.64
C ALA A 544 -0.53 -0.25 -49.60
N GLY A 545 0.34 -0.74 -48.72
CA GLY A 545 0.98 0.07 -47.71
C GLY A 545 1.94 1.12 -48.24
N LYS A 546 2.56 0.84 -49.41
CA LYS A 546 3.42 1.79 -50.13
C LYS A 546 2.55 2.79 -50.90
N ASP A 547 1.60 2.31 -51.68
CA ASP A 547 0.80 3.09 -52.60
C ASP A 547 -0.15 4.06 -51.88
N ILE A 548 -0.72 3.65 -50.76
CA ILE A 548 -1.60 4.52 -49.97
C ILE A 548 -0.85 5.70 -49.33
N ARG A 549 0.43 5.55 -48.97
CA ARG A 549 1.23 6.64 -48.44
C ARG A 549 1.44 7.74 -49.46
N GLU A 550 1.57 7.37 -50.72
CA GLU A 550 1.72 8.32 -51.84
C GLU A 550 0.42 9.09 -52.07
N ALA A 551 -0.70 8.40 -52.12
CA ALA A 551 -2.03 9.01 -52.27
C ALA A 551 -2.44 9.86 -51.06
N ALA A 552 -2.02 9.49 -49.84
CA ALA A 552 -2.34 10.23 -48.63
C ALA A 552 -1.73 11.65 -48.59
N LYS A 553 -0.75 11.95 -49.37
CA LYS A 553 -0.18 13.30 -49.51
C LYS A 553 -1.23 14.31 -49.99
N SER A 554 -2.14 13.92 -50.89
CA SER A 554 -3.21 14.77 -51.41
C SER A 554 -4.22 15.18 -50.34
N ILE A 555 -4.43 14.36 -49.34
CA ILE A 555 -5.33 14.66 -48.23
C ILE A 555 -4.59 15.28 -47.01
N LEU A 556 -3.35 15.69 -47.17
CA LEU A 556 -2.47 16.16 -46.08
C LEU A 556 -2.47 15.19 -44.89
N GLY A 557 -2.29 13.91 -45.22
CA GLY A 557 -2.43 12.81 -44.26
C GLY A 557 -1.28 11.82 -44.31
N GLY A 558 -1.45 10.77 -43.51
CA GLY A 558 -0.54 9.65 -43.45
C GLY A 558 -1.30 8.34 -43.34
N GLY A 559 -0.65 7.27 -43.73
CA GLY A 559 -1.26 5.94 -43.68
C GLY A 559 -0.24 4.82 -43.79
N GLY A 560 -0.73 3.60 -43.77
CA GLY A 560 0.05 2.40 -43.90
C GLY A 560 -0.81 1.16 -43.72
N GLY A 561 -0.19 0.01 -43.85
CA GLY A 561 -0.85 -1.28 -43.72
C GLY A 561 0.01 -2.41 -44.26
N GLN A 562 -0.62 -3.54 -44.44
CA GLN A 562 -0.04 -4.73 -45.06
C GLN A 562 0.01 -4.55 -46.62
N PRO A 563 0.79 -5.35 -47.34
CA PRO A 563 0.82 -5.29 -48.83
C PRO A 563 -0.56 -5.45 -49.46
N GLY A 564 -1.45 -6.22 -48.87
CA GLY A 564 -2.80 -6.46 -49.40
C GLY A 564 -3.88 -5.49 -48.96
N LEU A 565 -3.70 -4.79 -47.83
CA LEU A 565 -4.71 -3.87 -47.29
C LEU A 565 -4.03 -2.75 -46.50
N ALA A 566 -4.32 -1.51 -46.85
CA ALA A 566 -3.82 -0.33 -46.16
C ALA A 566 -4.90 0.74 -46.03
N THR A 567 -4.75 1.59 -45.01
CA THR A 567 -5.68 2.71 -44.71
C THR A 567 -4.87 3.98 -44.46
N ALA A 568 -5.45 5.15 -44.80
CA ALA A 568 -4.89 6.45 -44.49
C ALA A 568 -5.99 7.41 -44.03
N GLY A 569 -5.59 8.36 -43.20
CA GLY A 569 -6.42 9.50 -42.81
C GLY A 569 -5.69 10.80 -42.97
N GLY A 570 -6.43 11.91 -43.12
CA GLY A 570 -5.84 13.21 -43.36
C GLY A 570 -6.65 14.38 -42.79
N LYS A 571 -6.29 15.60 -43.24
CA LYS A 571 -6.95 16.83 -42.78
C LYS A 571 -7.61 17.61 -43.95
N ASN A 572 -7.30 17.28 -45.19
CA ASN A 572 -7.78 17.97 -46.37
C ASN A 572 -8.83 17.15 -47.12
N VAL A 573 -10.11 17.39 -46.87
CA VAL A 573 -11.24 16.72 -47.53
C VAL A 573 -11.29 17.04 -49.02
N ALA A 574 -10.90 18.26 -49.45
CA ALA A 574 -10.89 18.65 -50.87
C ALA A 574 -9.93 17.79 -51.73
N GLY A 575 -8.90 17.20 -51.12
CA GLY A 575 -7.93 16.35 -51.79
C GLY A 575 -8.38 14.91 -52.05
N LEU A 576 -9.62 14.50 -51.63
CA LEU A 576 -10.11 13.14 -51.78
C LEU A 576 -10.18 12.67 -53.25
N LYS A 577 -10.57 13.54 -54.19
CA LYS A 577 -10.64 13.20 -55.62
C LYS A 577 -9.25 12.92 -56.19
N ASP A 578 -8.28 13.76 -55.86
CA ASP A 578 -6.88 13.59 -56.32
C ASP A 578 -6.26 12.35 -55.69
N ALA A 579 -6.55 12.10 -54.43
CA ALA A 579 -6.10 10.89 -53.73
C ALA A 579 -6.66 9.61 -54.41
N LEU A 580 -7.97 9.60 -54.72
CA LEU A 580 -8.60 8.47 -55.40
C LEU A 580 -7.99 8.22 -56.78
N ALA A 581 -7.84 9.27 -57.59
CA ALA A 581 -7.19 9.18 -58.92
C ALA A 581 -5.77 8.61 -58.81
N LYS A 582 -5.01 9.05 -57.78
CA LYS A 582 -3.68 8.53 -57.52
C LYS A 582 -3.66 7.07 -57.07
N LEU A 583 -4.63 6.66 -56.27
CA LEU A 583 -4.78 5.23 -55.89
C LEU A 583 -5.03 4.34 -57.11
N ILE A 584 -5.89 4.80 -58.03
CA ILE A 584 -6.21 4.04 -59.25
C ILE A 584 -4.98 3.99 -60.20
N GLU A 585 -4.31 5.13 -60.44
CA GLU A 585 -3.08 5.19 -61.22
C GLU A 585 -2.04 4.17 -60.72
N LEU A 586 -1.74 4.19 -59.41
CA LEU A 586 -0.75 3.29 -58.81
C LEU A 586 -1.21 1.82 -58.85
N ALA A 587 -2.51 1.58 -58.72
CA ALA A 587 -3.07 0.24 -58.75
C ALA A 587 -3.03 -0.39 -60.16
N THR A 588 -3.17 0.41 -61.21
CA THR A 588 -3.27 -0.07 -62.61
C THR A 588 -2.00 0.11 -63.42
N ALA A 589 -0.98 0.79 -62.86
CA ALA A 589 0.38 0.85 -63.39
C ALA A 589 1.11 -0.49 -63.20
#